data_178ef13e5d0506579683c6688dd76e0b
#
_entry.id   178ef13e5d0506579683c6688dd76e0b
#
_cell.length_a   1.000
_cell.length_b   1.000
_cell.length_c   1.000
_cell.angle_alpha   90.00
_cell.angle_beta   90.00
_cell.angle_gamma   90.00
#
_symmetry.space_group_name_H-M   'P 1'
#
loop_
_entity.id
_entity.type
_entity.pdbx_description
1 polymer ?
#
loop_
_entity_poly.entity_id
_entity_poly.type
_entity_poly.pdbx_seq_one_letter_code
_entity_poly.pdbx_strand_id
1 'polypeptide(L)'
;MRQRCDWFNIIYIMEEQYMFGYEDALRIRKTVFDLLHFDWAGTFDVHQGDGLHICMKNGHAAITAQDKPALARAYFRLAQEASAGKTAFEVHESRHFDSCGAFLDFSRNGVMTVAAAKRYMDHIAALGLNLLVIYTEDTFTVPEYRYMGYLRGRLSPEEMQEMDDYAASLGIELVPCIQTLGHLEQFLQWYENHPLRDQPAVLMADDEKTYDFIEAEIRAVRKAFRGKRLHIGMDEAHGVGLGRYFYQNGPTDRFQLLRRHLDKVVALCEKYDFKPMMWSDMFFRLGSKTDAYYDLEADIPQSVIDGLPNVGLVYWDYYHKDEFWYEHMLTQHEKMCAEAIFAGGVWTWSGFLPQVDLTWETMEPALKVCARHKVNTVMATMWGDDGQETMHSLALNQLPIFSECCWRPEEADRETIRATGEFLTGLHRDAYEAFRHFYPGAEDSRPGKSLIWCDLLYPLGPQGDKLANSIDRAKEALAALAPYTEDLRCAYAAKLFEIIRHKGSLMQEIRARYLAGDKAWLGQTAEEDIPALMESYRELRDLHRRLWESEFKRNGWEVIALRYGAVMGRLEDVQHAVRRYADGELSSLCELDEEPLPTGRSYNEWYRTQVSPAYGL
;
A
#
# COMPACT_ATOMS: atom_id res chain seq x y z
N MET A 1 29.42 11.50 30.57
CA MET A 1 29.39 10.04 30.88
C MET A 1 28.03 9.51 30.41
N ARG A 2 27.96 8.99 29.22
CA ARG A 2 26.74 8.35 28.71
C ARG A 2 26.62 6.97 29.37
N GLN A 3 25.56 6.75 30.14
CA GLN A 3 25.20 5.43 30.64
C GLN A 3 24.87 4.55 29.40
N ARG A 4 25.66 3.50 29.20
CA ARG A 4 25.31 2.39 28.33
C ARG A 4 24.12 1.67 28.99
N CYS A 5 22.92 1.88 28.49
CA CYS A 5 21.79 1.04 28.85
C CYS A 5 22.04 -0.39 28.35
N ASP A 6 21.72 -1.34 29.22
CA ASP A 6 21.90 -2.77 29.03
C ASP A 6 21.14 -3.32 27.81
N TRP A 7 21.78 -3.29 26.66
CA TRP A 7 21.29 -3.89 25.41
C TRP A 7 21.25 -5.43 25.47
N PHE A 8 22.04 -6.04 26.33
CA PHE A 8 22.18 -7.50 26.41
C PHE A 8 20.92 -8.26 26.84
N ASN A 9 20.08 -7.68 27.71
CA ASN A 9 18.85 -8.35 28.16
C ASN A 9 17.68 -8.24 27.17
N ILE A 10 17.73 -7.31 26.22
CA ILE A 10 16.65 -7.09 25.24
C ILE A 10 16.85 -8.00 24.02
N ILE A 11 18.08 -8.25 23.63
CA ILE A 11 18.43 -9.22 22.59
C ILE A 11 17.94 -10.62 22.99
N TYR A 12 18.07 -11.02 24.26
CA TYR A 12 17.67 -12.36 24.73
C TYR A 12 16.15 -12.63 24.65
N ILE A 13 15.29 -11.63 24.86
CA ILE A 13 13.82 -11.80 24.79
C ILE A 13 13.31 -11.81 23.34
N MET A 14 13.96 -11.07 22.44
CA MET A 14 13.64 -11.13 21.01
C MET A 14 14.15 -12.42 20.37
N GLU A 15 15.28 -12.96 20.82
CA GLU A 15 15.87 -14.21 20.30
C GLU A 15 14.95 -15.42 20.49
N GLU A 16 14.28 -15.59 21.64
CA GLU A 16 13.39 -16.74 21.88
C GLU A 16 12.18 -16.77 20.94
N GLN A 17 11.64 -15.62 20.54
CA GLN A 17 10.48 -15.57 19.64
C GLN A 17 10.81 -16.05 18.23
N TYR A 18 12.02 -15.82 17.75
CA TYR A 18 12.47 -16.19 16.40
C TYR A 18 13.10 -17.58 16.33
N MET A 19 13.57 -18.13 17.46
CA MET A 19 14.10 -19.48 17.56
C MET A 19 13.03 -20.52 17.25
N PHE A 20 13.42 -21.64 16.68
CA PHE A 20 12.48 -22.71 16.34
C PHE A 20 12.91 -24.06 16.94
N GLY A 21 11.90 -24.83 17.41
CA GLY A 21 12.06 -26.24 17.76
C GLY A 21 11.55 -27.16 16.64
N TYR A 22 11.54 -28.45 16.92
CA TYR A 22 11.06 -29.46 15.97
C TYR A 22 9.60 -29.26 15.54
N GLU A 23 8.72 -28.93 16.47
CA GLU A 23 7.28 -28.68 16.19
C GLU A 23 7.09 -27.41 15.35
N ASP A 24 7.89 -26.36 15.60
CA ASP A 24 7.89 -25.16 14.76
C ASP A 24 8.30 -25.49 13.33
N ALA A 25 9.37 -26.27 13.18
CA ALA A 25 9.86 -26.66 11.85
C ALA A 25 8.82 -27.44 11.05
N LEU A 26 8.09 -28.36 11.70
CA LEU A 26 7.00 -29.11 11.06
C LEU A 26 5.84 -28.21 10.65
N ARG A 27 5.44 -27.29 11.54
CA ARG A 27 4.35 -26.34 11.28
C ARG A 27 4.70 -25.41 10.12
N ILE A 28 5.89 -24.78 10.15
CA ILE A 28 6.34 -23.84 9.12
C ILE A 28 6.44 -24.55 7.76
N ARG A 29 7.01 -25.76 7.74
CA ARG A 29 7.04 -26.58 6.52
C ARG A 29 5.64 -26.79 5.95
N LYS A 30 4.70 -27.22 6.81
CA LYS A 30 3.31 -27.45 6.39
C LYS A 30 2.71 -26.17 5.82
N THR A 31 2.87 -25.05 6.51
CA THR A 31 2.34 -23.75 6.05
C THR A 31 2.89 -23.38 4.66
N VAL A 32 4.20 -23.46 4.45
CA VAL A 32 4.81 -23.09 3.17
C VAL A 32 4.42 -24.07 2.05
N PHE A 33 4.40 -25.37 2.33
CA PHE A 33 4.06 -26.36 1.31
C PHE A 33 2.57 -26.35 0.93
N ASP A 34 1.68 -26.15 1.91
CA ASP A 34 0.25 -25.94 1.65
C ASP A 34 0.01 -24.68 0.80
N LEU A 35 0.70 -23.58 1.10
CA LEU A 35 0.65 -22.33 0.34
C LEU A 35 1.04 -22.54 -1.12
N LEU A 36 2.09 -23.33 -1.37
CA LEU A 36 2.64 -23.57 -2.69
C LEU A 36 1.99 -24.76 -3.42
N HIS A 37 1.04 -25.45 -2.79
CA HIS A 37 0.50 -26.72 -3.29
C HIS A 37 1.60 -27.72 -3.65
N PHE A 38 2.65 -27.77 -2.82
CA PHE A 38 3.85 -28.56 -3.06
C PHE A 38 3.89 -29.79 -2.17
N ASP A 39 4.00 -30.95 -2.79
CA ASP A 39 4.17 -32.23 -2.12
C ASP A 39 5.61 -32.72 -2.26
N TRP A 40 6.20 -33.14 -1.15
CA TRP A 40 7.54 -33.73 -1.14
C TRP A 40 7.59 -35.00 -0.33
N ALA A 41 7.99 -36.09 -0.97
CA ALA A 41 8.24 -37.40 -0.34
C ALA A 41 9.64 -37.57 0.27
N GLY A 42 10.52 -36.55 0.20
CA GLY A 42 11.88 -36.58 0.72
C GLY A 42 11.96 -36.42 2.24
N THR A 43 13.17 -36.56 2.77
CA THR A 43 13.50 -36.43 4.20
C THR A 43 14.20 -35.12 4.49
N PHE A 44 14.18 -34.66 5.75
CA PHE A 44 14.76 -33.41 6.19
C PHE A 44 15.59 -33.60 7.46
N ASP A 45 16.75 -32.95 7.50
CA ASP A 45 17.44 -32.57 8.73
C ASP A 45 17.42 -31.06 8.83
N VAL A 46 16.97 -30.52 9.97
CA VAL A 46 16.84 -29.08 10.19
C VAL A 46 17.58 -28.68 11.43
N HIS A 47 18.46 -27.69 11.29
CA HIS A 47 19.31 -27.18 12.36
C HIS A 47 19.22 -25.65 12.44
N GLN A 48 19.36 -25.14 13.65
CA GLN A 48 19.53 -23.70 13.83
C GLN A 48 20.99 -23.32 13.64
N GLY A 49 21.27 -22.21 12.96
CA GLY A 49 22.60 -21.69 12.70
C GLY A 49 22.53 -20.39 11.92
N ASP A 50 23.64 -19.81 11.55
CA ASP A 50 23.71 -18.51 10.88
C ASP A 50 23.16 -18.55 9.45
N GLY A 51 22.44 -17.50 9.06
CA GLY A 51 21.91 -17.30 7.71
C GLY A 51 20.88 -18.37 7.30
N LEU A 52 20.91 -18.74 6.02
CA LEU A 52 20.11 -19.80 5.42
C LEU A 52 21.02 -20.66 4.55
N HIS A 53 21.05 -21.96 4.80
CA HIS A 53 21.76 -22.93 3.97
C HIS A 53 20.89 -24.15 3.70
N ILE A 54 20.84 -24.60 2.45
CA ILE A 54 20.18 -25.83 2.00
C ILE A 54 21.18 -26.66 1.21
N CYS A 55 21.35 -27.92 1.60
CA CYS A 55 22.06 -28.91 0.79
C CYS A 55 21.11 -30.07 0.47
N MET A 56 20.72 -30.20 -0.79
CA MET A 56 19.77 -31.21 -1.26
C MET A 56 20.52 -32.24 -2.11
N LYS A 57 20.41 -33.51 -1.75
CA LYS A 57 20.97 -34.66 -2.51
C LYS A 57 20.10 -35.92 -2.30
N ASN A 58 19.82 -36.63 -3.38
CA ASN A 58 19.14 -37.92 -3.35
C ASN A 58 17.82 -37.96 -2.56
N GLY A 59 17.01 -36.86 -2.66
CA GLY A 59 15.74 -36.76 -1.95
C GLY A 59 15.86 -36.45 -0.45
N HIS A 60 17.05 -36.06 0.01
CA HIS A 60 17.30 -35.62 1.38
C HIS A 60 17.77 -34.18 1.39
N ALA A 61 17.15 -33.32 2.24
CA ALA A 61 17.49 -31.90 2.40
C ALA A 61 18.04 -31.65 3.83
N ALA A 62 19.32 -31.26 3.93
CA ALA A 62 19.87 -30.67 5.14
C ALA A 62 19.68 -29.15 5.09
N ILE A 63 18.98 -28.60 6.08
CA ILE A 63 18.64 -27.19 6.16
C ILE A 63 19.22 -26.58 7.44
N THR A 64 19.95 -25.47 7.30
CA THR A 64 20.33 -24.61 8.42
C THR A 64 19.65 -23.25 8.25
N ALA A 65 19.05 -22.72 9.32
CA ALA A 65 18.36 -21.43 9.30
C ALA A 65 18.57 -20.66 10.60
N GLN A 66 18.73 -19.33 10.52
CA GLN A 66 18.99 -18.49 11.70
C GLN A 66 17.75 -18.30 12.57
N ASP A 67 16.55 -18.31 11.98
CA ASP A 67 15.28 -18.05 12.64
C ASP A 67 14.10 -18.66 11.85
N LYS A 68 12.88 -18.54 12.38
CA LYS A 68 11.66 -19.06 11.75
C LYS A 68 11.42 -18.50 10.33
N PRO A 69 11.54 -17.18 10.05
CA PRO A 69 11.41 -16.65 8.69
C PRO A 69 12.47 -17.18 7.73
N ALA A 70 13.72 -17.31 8.16
CA ALA A 70 14.77 -17.94 7.35
C ALA A 70 14.44 -19.41 7.04
N LEU A 71 13.89 -20.13 7.99
CA LEU A 71 13.43 -21.51 7.79
C LEU A 71 12.26 -21.60 6.81
N ALA A 72 11.29 -20.68 6.90
CA ALA A 72 10.18 -20.61 5.94
C ALA A 72 10.70 -20.36 4.52
N ARG A 73 11.65 -19.41 4.36
CA ARG A 73 12.32 -19.15 3.09
C ARG A 73 13.11 -20.37 2.59
N ALA A 74 13.75 -21.11 3.49
CA ALA A 74 14.45 -22.34 3.10
C ALA A 74 13.48 -23.38 2.51
N TYR A 75 12.31 -23.57 3.11
CA TYR A 75 11.29 -24.45 2.55
C TYR A 75 10.73 -23.94 1.22
N PHE A 76 10.56 -22.62 1.08
CA PHE A 76 10.17 -22.00 -0.18
C PHE A 76 11.21 -22.23 -1.29
N ARG A 77 12.50 -21.99 -1.01
CA ARG A 77 13.60 -22.22 -1.96
C ARG A 77 13.74 -23.69 -2.33
N LEU A 78 13.61 -24.58 -1.35
CA LEU A 78 13.62 -26.02 -1.58
C LEU A 78 12.50 -26.43 -2.56
N ALA A 79 11.27 -25.94 -2.33
CA ALA A 79 10.13 -26.21 -3.19
C ALA A 79 10.33 -25.65 -4.61
N GLN A 80 10.86 -24.44 -4.72
CA GLN A 80 11.14 -23.77 -6.00
C GLN A 80 12.16 -24.54 -6.83
N GLU A 81 13.30 -24.90 -6.24
CA GLU A 81 14.38 -25.63 -6.91
C GLU A 81 13.97 -27.07 -7.29
N ALA A 82 13.25 -27.73 -6.39
CA ALA A 82 12.73 -29.07 -6.66
C ALA A 82 11.65 -29.06 -7.77
N SER A 83 10.76 -28.08 -7.79
CA SER A 83 9.75 -27.90 -8.84
C SER A 83 10.37 -27.58 -10.21
N ALA A 84 11.57 -26.97 -10.23
CA ALA A 84 12.38 -26.79 -11.43
C ALA A 84 13.10 -28.07 -11.88
N GLY A 85 12.87 -29.22 -11.22
CA GLY A 85 13.42 -30.53 -11.57
C GLY A 85 14.84 -30.78 -11.06
N LYS A 86 15.38 -29.94 -10.18
CA LYS A 86 16.71 -30.15 -9.61
C LYS A 86 16.68 -31.25 -8.54
N THR A 87 17.51 -32.25 -8.68
CA THR A 87 17.64 -33.38 -7.75
C THR A 87 18.83 -33.29 -6.79
N ALA A 88 19.72 -32.32 -7.03
CA ALA A 88 20.82 -31.94 -6.16
C ALA A 88 21.15 -30.47 -6.35
N PHE A 89 21.24 -29.73 -5.25
CA PHE A 89 21.59 -28.29 -5.26
C PHE A 89 22.03 -27.83 -3.87
N GLU A 90 22.69 -26.68 -3.85
CA GLU A 90 23.01 -25.91 -2.64
C GLU A 90 22.50 -24.50 -2.76
N VAL A 91 21.97 -23.94 -1.65
CA VAL A 91 21.54 -22.55 -1.54
C VAL A 91 22.19 -21.95 -0.32
N HIS A 92 22.77 -20.76 -0.46
CA HIS A 92 23.34 -19.98 0.64
C HIS A 92 22.79 -18.57 0.53
N GLU A 93 22.08 -18.09 1.53
CA GLU A 93 21.53 -16.74 1.59
C GLU A 93 21.71 -16.16 2.99
N SER A 94 21.84 -14.84 3.07
CA SER A 94 21.92 -14.10 4.34
C SER A 94 21.01 -12.89 4.30
N ARG A 95 20.25 -12.67 5.36
CA ARG A 95 19.43 -11.48 5.48
C ARG A 95 20.31 -10.29 5.86
N HIS A 96 20.22 -9.19 5.06
CA HIS A 96 21.06 -8.00 5.23
C HIS A 96 20.49 -6.99 6.23
N PHE A 97 19.20 -7.10 6.57
CA PHE A 97 18.51 -6.22 7.52
C PHE A 97 18.02 -7.04 8.70
N ASP A 98 18.14 -6.51 9.91
CA ASP A 98 17.67 -7.18 11.13
C ASP A 98 16.15 -7.37 11.09
N SER A 99 15.44 -6.35 10.57
CA SER A 99 14.00 -6.36 10.42
C SER A 99 13.61 -5.90 9.01
N CYS A 100 12.90 -6.75 8.27
CA CYS A 100 12.41 -6.43 6.93
C CYS A 100 11.04 -7.04 6.71
N GLY A 101 10.12 -6.27 6.10
CA GLY A 101 8.78 -6.77 5.91
C GLY A 101 7.81 -5.83 5.21
N ALA A 102 6.54 -6.18 5.24
CA ALA A 102 5.47 -5.43 4.63
C ALA A 102 4.84 -4.43 5.61
N PHE A 103 4.27 -3.38 5.04
CA PHE A 103 3.45 -2.39 5.73
C PHE A 103 2.13 -2.28 4.98
N LEU A 104 1.03 -2.69 5.60
CA LEU A 104 -0.28 -2.78 4.97
C LEU A 104 -1.24 -1.72 5.48
N ASP A 105 -1.93 -1.07 4.55
CA ASP A 105 -2.98 -0.11 4.84
C ASP A 105 -4.32 -0.83 5.13
N PHE A 106 -4.82 -0.69 6.35
CA PHE A 106 -6.14 -1.17 6.77
C PHE A 106 -7.13 -0.01 6.97
N SER A 107 -6.75 1.22 6.62
CA SER A 107 -7.53 2.42 6.94
C SER A 107 -8.32 2.97 5.74
N ARG A 108 -7.80 2.84 4.52
CA ARG A 108 -8.44 3.40 3.31
C ARG A 108 -9.58 2.48 2.81
N ASN A 109 -10.53 2.17 3.69
CA ASN A 109 -11.71 1.31 3.53
C ASN A 109 -11.42 -0.19 3.51
N GLY A 110 -10.26 -0.65 3.08
CA GLY A 110 -9.90 -2.06 2.94
C GLY A 110 -9.40 -2.70 4.23
N VAL A 111 -10.25 -2.97 5.21
CA VAL A 111 -9.86 -3.72 6.42
C VAL A 111 -9.83 -5.21 6.10
N MET A 112 -8.64 -5.82 6.15
CA MET A 112 -8.51 -7.26 5.88
C MET A 112 -9.28 -8.12 6.90
N THR A 113 -9.82 -9.24 6.43
CA THR A 113 -10.31 -10.29 7.34
C THR A 113 -9.11 -10.98 8.00
N VAL A 114 -9.28 -11.53 9.21
CA VAL A 114 -8.22 -12.29 9.89
C VAL A 114 -7.69 -13.43 9.03
N ALA A 115 -8.58 -14.12 8.30
CA ALA A 115 -8.19 -15.20 7.40
C ALA A 115 -7.31 -14.73 6.24
N ALA A 116 -7.62 -13.57 5.66
CA ALA A 116 -6.81 -12.97 4.58
C ALA A 116 -5.47 -12.47 5.11
N ALA A 117 -5.46 -11.83 6.28
CA ALA A 117 -4.22 -11.39 6.92
C ALA A 117 -3.27 -12.56 7.23
N LYS A 118 -3.80 -13.69 7.73
CA LYS A 118 -3.01 -14.92 7.94
C LYS A 118 -2.43 -15.47 6.63
N ARG A 119 -3.23 -15.55 5.58
CA ARG A 119 -2.71 -15.96 4.24
C ARG A 119 -1.63 -15.00 3.73
N TYR A 120 -1.78 -13.70 3.98
CA TYR A 120 -0.73 -12.73 3.63
C TYR A 120 0.54 -12.98 4.44
N MET A 121 0.43 -13.29 5.74
CA MET A 121 1.55 -13.67 6.59
C MET A 121 2.26 -14.93 6.10
N ASP A 122 1.53 -15.92 5.56
CA ASP A 122 2.13 -17.10 4.94
C ASP A 122 3.03 -16.74 3.74
N HIS A 123 2.57 -15.81 2.89
CA HIS A 123 3.37 -15.33 1.75
C HIS A 123 4.64 -14.60 2.19
N ILE A 124 4.53 -13.69 3.16
CA ILE A 124 5.71 -12.95 3.62
C ILE A 124 6.68 -13.85 4.40
N ALA A 125 6.19 -14.84 5.16
CA ALA A 125 7.04 -15.85 5.78
C ALA A 125 7.81 -16.67 4.75
N ALA A 126 7.12 -17.15 3.69
CA ALA A 126 7.75 -17.89 2.59
C ALA A 126 8.87 -17.07 1.90
N LEU A 127 8.75 -15.75 1.86
CA LEU A 127 9.80 -14.85 1.37
C LEU A 127 10.92 -14.56 2.40
N GLY A 128 10.80 -15.07 3.62
CA GLY A 128 11.80 -14.86 4.69
C GLY A 128 11.72 -13.49 5.35
N LEU A 129 10.57 -12.80 5.24
CA LEU A 129 10.31 -11.51 5.87
C LEU A 129 9.82 -11.72 7.30
N ASN A 130 10.32 -10.91 8.25
CA ASN A 130 10.09 -11.06 9.68
C ASN A 130 9.32 -9.90 10.33
N LEU A 131 8.77 -9.01 9.51
CA LEU A 131 8.01 -7.83 9.97
C LEU A 131 6.72 -7.69 9.18
N LEU A 132 5.63 -7.40 9.88
CA LEU A 132 4.39 -6.88 9.30
C LEU A 132 3.91 -5.68 10.11
N VAL A 133 3.77 -4.53 9.48
CA VAL A 133 3.15 -3.35 10.09
C VAL A 133 1.74 -3.22 9.55
N ILE A 134 0.76 -2.99 10.42
CA ILE A 134 -0.62 -2.71 10.04
C ILE A 134 -0.98 -1.27 10.37
N TYR A 135 -1.33 -0.50 9.34
CA TYR A 135 -1.72 0.90 9.44
C TYR A 135 -3.24 1.01 9.59
N THR A 136 -3.70 1.57 10.68
CA THR A 136 -5.11 1.45 11.07
C THR A 136 -5.87 2.77 11.17
N GLU A 137 -5.21 3.91 11.28
CA GLU A 137 -5.89 5.18 11.59
C GLU A 137 -6.97 4.98 12.68
N ASP A 138 -8.24 4.89 12.27
CA ASP A 138 -9.39 4.66 13.15
C ASP A 138 -9.96 3.23 13.08
N THR A 139 -9.39 2.30 12.29
CA THR A 139 -10.00 1.00 12.01
C THR A 139 -9.71 -0.09 13.05
N PHE A 140 -9.59 0.28 14.32
CA PHE A 140 -9.50 -0.64 15.45
C PHE A 140 -10.35 -0.18 16.63
N THR A 141 -10.59 -1.06 17.58
CA THR A 141 -11.49 -0.78 18.71
C THR A 141 -10.76 -0.10 19.86
N VAL A 142 -11.20 1.12 20.21
CA VAL A 142 -10.84 1.83 21.44
C VAL A 142 -12.11 1.95 22.28
N PRO A 143 -12.24 1.20 23.39
CA PRO A 143 -13.52 1.06 24.11
C PRO A 143 -14.12 2.38 24.60
N GLU A 144 -13.29 3.33 24.99
CA GLU A 144 -13.68 4.64 25.51
C GLU A 144 -14.18 5.59 24.41
N TYR A 145 -13.81 5.32 23.14
CA TYR A 145 -14.12 6.15 21.97
C TYR A 145 -14.96 5.37 20.97
N ARG A 146 -16.26 5.25 21.25
CA ARG A 146 -17.17 4.37 20.49
C ARG A 146 -17.28 4.66 18.99
N TYR A 147 -16.94 5.88 18.55
CA TYR A 147 -16.91 6.28 17.14
C TYR A 147 -15.58 5.93 16.44
N MET A 148 -14.58 5.40 17.15
CA MET A 148 -13.38 4.87 16.55
C MET A 148 -13.72 3.71 15.63
N GLY A 149 -13.51 3.89 14.30
CA GLY A 149 -13.84 2.93 13.26
C GLY A 149 -15.33 2.54 13.15
N TYR A 150 -16.22 3.41 13.60
CA TYR A 150 -17.67 3.15 13.57
C TYR A 150 -18.14 2.92 12.13
N LEU A 151 -18.74 1.76 11.88
CA LEU A 151 -19.20 1.27 10.57
C LEU A 151 -18.09 1.03 9.53
N ARG A 152 -16.81 1.11 9.89
CA ARG A 152 -15.67 0.95 8.97
C ARG A 152 -15.00 -0.43 9.04
N GLY A 153 -15.66 -1.43 9.61
CA GLY A 153 -15.09 -2.78 9.70
C GLY A 153 -13.91 -2.91 10.67
N ARG A 154 -13.82 -2.02 11.66
CA ARG A 154 -12.72 -1.98 12.63
C ARG A 154 -12.38 -3.36 13.22
N LEU A 155 -11.13 -3.56 13.51
CA LEU A 155 -10.62 -4.76 14.17
C LEU A 155 -11.07 -4.79 15.64
N SER A 156 -11.55 -5.96 16.09
CA SER A 156 -11.77 -6.21 17.52
C SER A 156 -10.44 -6.51 18.23
N PRO A 157 -10.39 -6.38 19.57
CA PRO A 157 -9.21 -6.80 20.33
C PRO A 157 -8.84 -8.27 20.11
N GLU A 158 -9.83 -9.15 19.96
CA GLU A 158 -9.66 -10.58 19.73
C GLU A 158 -9.09 -10.84 18.32
N GLU A 159 -9.58 -10.14 17.30
CA GLU A 159 -9.05 -10.21 15.94
C GLU A 159 -7.58 -9.76 15.88
N MET A 160 -7.23 -8.66 16.55
CA MET A 160 -5.85 -8.17 16.63
C MET A 160 -4.93 -9.18 17.33
N GLN A 161 -5.40 -9.76 18.46
CA GLN A 161 -4.63 -10.75 19.19
C GLN A 161 -4.47 -12.05 18.39
N GLU A 162 -5.51 -12.50 17.68
CA GLU A 162 -5.44 -13.68 16.81
C GLU A 162 -4.42 -13.50 15.67
N MET A 163 -4.33 -12.31 15.10
CA MET A 163 -3.31 -11.99 14.09
C MET A 163 -1.91 -11.95 14.70
N ASP A 164 -1.73 -11.37 15.89
CA ASP A 164 -0.44 -11.29 16.58
C ASP A 164 0.06 -12.68 17.00
N ASP A 165 -0.82 -13.54 17.48
CA ASP A 165 -0.49 -14.93 17.83
C ASP A 165 -0.04 -15.72 16.59
N TYR A 166 -0.73 -15.53 15.47
CA TYR A 166 -0.39 -16.19 14.22
C TYR A 166 0.94 -15.71 13.65
N ALA A 167 1.17 -14.40 13.60
CA ALA A 167 2.42 -13.80 13.18
C ALA A 167 3.61 -14.35 13.99
N ALA A 168 3.50 -14.36 15.32
CA ALA A 168 4.53 -14.90 16.22
C ALA A 168 4.80 -16.39 15.98
N SER A 169 3.78 -17.17 15.60
CA SER A 169 3.96 -18.57 15.26
C SER A 169 4.89 -18.78 14.05
N LEU A 170 4.92 -17.82 13.12
CA LEU A 170 5.79 -17.80 11.94
C LEU A 170 7.10 -17.03 12.16
N GLY A 171 7.31 -16.43 13.34
CA GLY A 171 8.47 -15.57 13.61
C GLY A 171 8.36 -14.18 12.99
N ILE A 172 7.15 -13.73 12.68
CA ILE A 172 6.87 -12.38 12.20
C ILE A 172 6.53 -11.49 13.40
N GLU A 173 7.17 -10.34 13.54
CA GLU A 173 6.72 -9.31 14.46
C GLU A 173 5.57 -8.54 13.83
N LEU A 174 4.40 -8.57 14.45
CA LEU A 174 3.26 -7.75 14.06
C LEU A 174 3.30 -6.43 14.83
N VAL A 175 3.46 -5.31 14.10
CA VAL A 175 3.60 -3.97 14.67
C VAL A 175 2.36 -3.14 14.35
N PRO A 176 1.66 -2.62 15.36
CA PRO A 176 0.58 -1.67 15.12
C PRO A 176 1.11 -0.31 14.68
N CYS A 177 0.42 0.32 13.73
CA CYS A 177 0.62 1.71 13.34
C CYS A 177 -0.67 2.48 13.57
N ILE A 178 -0.66 3.35 14.57
CA ILE A 178 -1.76 4.24 14.94
C ILE A 178 -1.46 5.67 14.52
N GLN A 179 -2.45 6.54 14.55
CA GLN A 179 -2.30 7.95 14.24
C GLN A 179 -2.49 8.81 15.46
N THR A 180 -1.44 9.53 15.85
CA THR A 180 -1.45 10.36 17.07
C THR A 180 -1.49 11.87 16.79
N LEU A 181 -1.59 12.28 15.51
CA LEU A 181 -1.67 13.70 15.14
C LEU A 181 -2.44 13.95 13.85
N GLY A 182 -1.98 13.46 12.69
CA GLY A 182 -2.60 13.59 11.37
C GLY A 182 -3.52 12.43 11.01
N HIS A 183 -4.06 12.41 9.78
CA HIS A 183 -4.83 11.31 9.17
C HIS A 183 -6.04 10.77 9.99
N LEU A 184 -6.67 11.62 10.80
CA LEU A 184 -7.82 11.23 11.63
C LEU A 184 -9.14 11.82 11.14
N GLU A 185 -9.25 12.17 9.86
CA GLU A 185 -10.47 12.76 9.29
C GLU A 185 -11.71 11.89 9.53
N GLN A 186 -11.59 10.57 9.35
CA GLN A 186 -12.68 9.62 9.53
C GLN A 186 -13.16 9.51 10.99
N PHE A 187 -12.25 9.66 11.94
CA PHE A 187 -12.56 9.73 13.37
C PHE A 187 -13.10 11.11 13.77
N LEU A 188 -12.47 12.18 13.30
CA LEU A 188 -12.79 13.55 13.70
C LEU A 188 -14.03 14.14 13.00
N GLN A 189 -14.62 13.45 12.02
CA GLN A 189 -15.88 13.86 11.39
C GLN A 189 -17.09 13.81 12.35
N TRP A 190 -17.02 12.94 13.36
CA TRP A 190 -18.11 12.75 14.31
C TRP A 190 -18.18 13.89 15.32
N TYR A 191 -19.38 14.42 15.56
CA TYR A 191 -19.60 15.59 16.41
C TYR A 191 -19.02 15.41 17.83
N GLU A 192 -19.12 14.22 18.40
CA GLU A 192 -18.59 13.87 19.72
C GLU A 192 -17.08 14.02 19.81
N ASN A 193 -16.37 13.87 18.70
CA ASN A 193 -14.92 13.96 18.62
C ASN A 193 -14.42 15.36 18.24
N HIS A 194 -15.32 16.31 17.91
CA HIS A 194 -14.93 17.68 17.61
C HIS A 194 -14.10 18.38 18.72
N PRO A 195 -14.27 18.07 20.02
CA PRO A 195 -13.38 18.62 21.05
C PRO A 195 -11.91 18.30 20.85
N LEU A 196 -11.57 17.20 20.17
CA LEU A 196 -10.19 16.75 19.89
C LEU A 196 -9.59 17.40 18.62
N ARG A 197 -10.41 18.07 17.81
CA ARG A 197 -10.07 18.50 16.46
C ARG A 197 -9.44 19.90 16.45
N ASP A 198 -8.23 20.04 15.92
CA ASP A 198 -7.65 21.31 15.46
C ASP A 198 -8.14 21.63 14.05
N GLN A 199 -7.92 20.72 13.10
CA GLN A 199 -8.40 20.77 11.72
C GLN A 199 -9.14 19.46 11.36
N PRO A 200 -9.79 19.35 10.19
CA PRO A 200 -10.57 18.18 9.84
C PRO A 200 -9.87 16.83 10.04
N ALA A 201 -8.57 16.74 9.75
CA ALA A 201 -7.77 15.53 9.87
C ALA A 201 -6.73 15.58 11.00
N VAL A 202 -6.64 16.69 11.78
CA VAL A 202 -5.54 16.93 12.72
C VAL A 202 -6.06 17.13 14.14
N LEU A 203 -5.44 16.42 15.09
CA LEU A 203 -5.71 16.56 16.53
C LEU A 203 -5.25 17.92 17.09
N MET A 204 -5.92 18.36 18.15
CA MET A 204 -5.57 19.54 18.91
C MET A 204 -4.34 19.24 19.77
N ALA A 205 -3.15 19.65 19.34
CA ALA A 205 -1.94 19.55 20.16
C ALA A 205 -2.05 20.39 21.44
N ASP A 206 -1.28 20.06 22.49
CA ASP A 206 -1.29 20.70 23.80
C ASP A 206 -2.63 20.70 24.56
N ASP A 207 -3.62 19.89 24.14
CA ASP A 207 -4.91 19.70 24.85
C ASP A 207 -4.90 18.37 25.62
N GLU A 208 -5.22 18.38 26.91
CA GLU A 208 -5.25 17.18 27.76
C GLU A 208 -6.16 16.09 27.21
N LYS A 209 -7.31 16.45 26.63
CA LYS A 209 -8.25 15.48 26.02
C LYS A 209 -7.62 14.71 24.88
N THR A 210 -6.74 15.36 24.12
CA THR A 210 -5.98 14.71 23.05
C THR A 210 -5.06 13.63 23.62
N TYR A 211 -4.40 13.91 24.74
CA TYR A 211 -3.52 12.92 25.38
C TYR A 211 -4.29 11.81 26.08
N ASP A 212 -5.48 12.08 26.62
CA ASP A 212 -6.40 11.05 27.14
C ASP A 212 -6.84 10.09 26.00
N PHE A 213 -7.10 10.65 24.81
CA PHE A 213 -7.43 9.84 23.61
C PHE A 213 -6.25 8.99 23.17
N ILE A 214 -5.07 9.59 22.99
CA ILE A 214 -3.85 8.88 22.57
C ILE A 214 -3.47 7.78 23.59
N GLU A 215 -3.60 8.06 24.88
CA GLU A 215 -3.36 7.06 25.91
C GLU A 215 -4.35 5.88 25.81
N ALA A 216 -5.62 6.14 25.47
CA ALA A 216 -6.61 5.09 25.28
C ALA A 216 -6.27 4.20 24.05
N GLU A 217 -5.79 4.81 22.94
CA GLU A 217 -5.30 4.06 21.76
C GLU A 217 -4.11 3.18 22.13
N ILE A 218 -3.07 3.75 22.74
CA ILE A 218 -1.86 3.01 23.16
C ILE A 218 -2.23 1.86 24.10
N ARG A 219 -3.12 2.09 25.05
CA ARG A 219 -3.62 1.04 25.96
C ARG A 219 -4.38 -0.07 25.23
N ALA A 220 -5.19 0.28 24.22
CA ALA A 220 -5.93 -0.69 23.43
C ALA A 220 -4.97 -1.61 22.62
N VAL A 221 -4.00 -1.04 21.92
CA VAL A 221 -3.03 -1.83 21.16
C VAL A 221 -2.09 -2.62 22.07
N ARG A 222 -1.68 -2.09 23.24
CA ARG A 222 -0.85 -2.84 24.20
C ARG A 222 -1.48 -4.14 24.68
N LYS A 223 -2.80 -4.18 24.79
CA LYS A 223 -3.50 -5.39 25.20
C LYS A 223 -3.52 -6.48 24.14
N ALA A 224 -3.47 -6.09 22.87
CA ALA A 224 -3.59 -7.00 21.74
C ALA A 224 -2.25 -7.49 21.18
N PHE A 225 -1.19 -6.66 21.25
CA PHE A 225 0.10 -6.93 20.61
C PHE A 225 1.17 -7.25 21.67
N ARG A 226 1.94 -8.32 21.44
CA ARG A 226 3.07 -8.72 22.29
C ARG A 226 4.33 -7.91 22.05
N GLY A 227 4.54 -7.42 20.81
CA GLY A 227 5.71 -6.66 20.40
C GLY A 227 5.90 -5.37 21.20
N LYS A 228 7.12 -4.84 21.18
CA LYS A 228 7.42 -3.58 21.86
C LYS A 228 7.48 -2.38 20.94
N ARG A 229 7.47 -2.59 19.63
CA ARG A 229 7.44 -1.49 18.67
C ARG A 229 6.01 -0.97 18.48
N LEU A 230 5.89 0.34 18.37
CA LEU A 230 4.65 1.03 18.03
C LEU A 230 4.96 2.15 17.03
N HIS A 231 4.33 2.12 15.87
CA HIS A 231 4.39 3.25 14.96
C HIS A 231 3.29 4.25 15.33
N ILE A 232 3.68 5.48 15.68
CA ILE A 232 2.78 6.52 16.19
C ILE A 232 2.29 7.50 15.12
N GLY A 233 2.57 7.24 13.84
CA GLY A 233 2.13 8.07 12.71
C GLY A 233 2.81 9.42 12.68
N MET A 234 2.04 10.49 12.82
CA MET A 234 2.40 11.93 12.83
C MET A 234 2.79 12.50 11.46
N ASP A 235 2.59 11.76 10.38
CA ASP A 235 2.81 12.20 9.02
C ASP A 235 1.71 13.20 8.59
N GLU A 236 2.08 14.00 7.59
CA GLU A 236 1.18 14.89 6.84
C GLU A 236 0.23 15.76 7.67
N ALA A 237 0.58 16.06 8.92
CA ALA A 237 -0.18 16.95 9.78
C ALA A 237 -0.02 18.43 9.35
N HIS A 238 -0.32 18.72 8.08
CA HIS A 238 0.00 19.98 7.40
C HIS A 238 -0.51 21.22 8.10
N GLY A 239 -1.65 21.10 8.72
CA GLY A 239 -2.32 22.20 9.38
C GLY A 239 -2.12 22.27 10.89
N VAL A 240 -1.19 21.50 11.48
CA VAL A 240 -0.97 21.51 12.93
C VAL A 240 -0.73 22.93 13.47
N GLY A 241 -1.52 23.34 14.44
CA GLY A 241 -1.45 24.66 15.05
C GLY A 241 -2.04 25.81 14.21
N LEU A 242 -2.66 25.54 13.06
CA LEU A 242 -3.23 26.55 12.16
C LEU A 242 -4.77 26.57 12.14
N GLY A 243 -5.41 25.67 12.85
CA GLY A 243 -6.87 25.58 12.98
C GLY A 243 -7.41 26.21 14.26
N ARG A 244 -8.19 25.44 15.02
CA ARG A 244 -8.75 25.89 16.29
C ARG A 244 -7.66 26.27 17.30
N TYR A 245 -6.50 25.61 17.26
CA TYR A 245 -5.36 25.93 18.08
C TYR A 245 -4.92 27.40 17.91
N PHE A 246 -4.82 27.86 16.65
CA PHE A 246 -4.46 29.25 16.33
C PHE A 246 -5.43 30.27 16.92
N TYR A 247 -6.75 30.01 16.83
CA TYR A 247 -7.75 30.90 17.41
C TYR A 247 -7.69 31.00 18.93
N GLN A 248 -7.22 29.94 19.59
CA GLN A 248 -7.11 29.90 21.06
C GLN A 248 -5.78 30.44 21.57
N ASN A 249 -4.67 30.19 20.87
CA ASN A 249 -3.31 30.44 21.38
C ASN A 249 -2.54 31.49 20.56
N GLY A 250 -3.06 31.93 19.40
CA GLY A 250 -2.33 32.82 18.49
C GLY A 250 -1.22 32.09 17.70
N PRO A 251 -0.37 32.89 17.00
CA PRO A 251 0.76 32.34 16.26
C PRO A 251 1.71 31.57 17.16
N THR A 252 2.09 30.37 16.79
CA THR A 252 2.99 29.49 17.56
C THR A 252 4.06 28.94 16.65
N ASP A 253 5.29 28.79 17.14
CA ASP A 253 6.34 28.06 16.47
C ASP A 253 5.91 26.59 16.31
N ARG A 254 5.70 26.15 15.06
CA ARG A 254 5.17 24.84 14.73
C ARG A 254 6.17 23.71 15.00
N PHE A 255 7.48 23.98 14.90
CA PHE A 255 8.50 23.02 15.33
C PHE A 255 8.41 22.75 16.84
N GLN A 256 8.29 23.81 17.63
CA GLN A 256 8.15 23.67 19.07
C GLN A 256 6.82 23.01 19.47
N LEU A 257 5.74 23.27 18.71
CA LEU A 257 4.46 22.64 18.94
C LEU A 257 4.52 21.14 18.67
N LEU A 258 5.04 20.74 17.49
CA LEU A 258 5.25 19.34 17.10
C LEU A 258 6.14 18.63 18.12
N ARG A 259 7.23 19.28 18.55
CA ARG A 259 8.17 18.74 19.52
C ARG A 259 7.51 18.46 20.88
N ARG A 260 6.77 19.42 21.46
CA ARG A 260 6.07 19.22 22.74
C ARG A 260 5.02 18.11 22.64
N HIS A 261 4.32 18.04 21.50
CA HIS A 261 3.36 16.98 21.26
C HIS A 261 4.06 15.61 21.24
N LEU A 262 5.16 15.49 20.49
CA LEU A 262 5.97 14.27 20.41
C LEU A 262 6.49 13.84 21.77
N ASP A 263 7.02 14.76 22.61
CA ASP A 263 7.51 14.45 23.94
C ASP A 263 6.42 13.79 24.81
N LYS A 264 5.19 14.29 24.75
CA LYS A 264 4.06 13.74 25.51
C LYS A 264 3.65 12.35 24.99
N VAL A 265 3.62 12.18 23.66
CA VAL A 265 3.28 10.88 23.06
C VAL A 265 4.33 9.82 23.36
N VAL A 266 5.62 10.17 23.26
CA VAL A 266 6.72 9.26 23.61
C VAL A 266 6.65 8.85 25.10
N ALA A 267 6.39 9.80 26.00
CA ALA A 267 6.20 9.48 27.42
C ALA A 267 5.03 8.52 27.67
N LEU A 268 3.94 8.65 26.91
CA LEU A 268 2.83 7.68 26.96
C LEU A 268 3.25 6.31 26.43
N CYS A 269 4.01 6.26 25.34
CA CYS A 269 4.54 4.99 24.82
C CYS A 269 5.43 4.29 25.85
N GLU A 270 6.35 5.00 26.48
CA GLU A 270 7.23 4.47 27.53
C GLU A 270 6.45 3.95 28.74
N LYS A 271 5.39 4.67 29.15
CA LYS A 271 4.48 4.24 30.24
C LYS A 271 3.87 2.86 29.98
N TYR A 272 3.65 2.51 28.72
CA TYR A 272 3.07 1.23 28.31
C TYR A 272 4.11 0.25 27.72
N ASP A 273 5.40 0.47 27.99
CA ASP A 273 6.52 -0.39 27.53
C ASP A 273 6.58 -0.56 25.99
N PHE A 274 6.28 0.53 25.27
CA PHE A 274 6.49 0.61 23.83
C PHE A 274 7.73 1.43 23.48
N LYS A 275 8.39 1.04 22.39
CA LYS A 275 9.42 1.78 21.68
C LYS A 275 8.76 2.44 20.47
N PRO A 276 8.57 3.77 20.48
CA PRO A 276 7.90 4.45 19.40
C PRO A 276 8.80 4.62 18.18
N MET A 277 8.18 4.57 17.00
CA MET A 277 8.72 5.06 15.74
C MET A 277 7.66 5.92 15.03
N MET A 278 8.09 6.92 14.25
CA MET A 278 7.20 7.86 13.59
C MET A 278 7.67 8.21 12.19
N TRP A 279 6.78 8.66 11.34
CA TRP A 279 7.15 9.27 10.07
C TRP A 279 7.90 10.56 10.29
N SER A 280 8.93 10.81 9.53
CA SER A 280 9.85 11.94 9.72
C SER A 280 9.55 13.16 8.84
N ASP A 281 8.64 13.03 7.88
CA ASP A 281 8.33 14.05 6.87
C ASP A 281 8.02 15.43 7.44
N MET A 282 7.29 15.50 8.55
CA MET A 282 6.90 16.78 9.15
C MET A 282 8.09 17.65 9.58
N PHE A 283 9.23 17.05 9.96
CA PHE A 283 10.42 17.84 10.29
C PHE A 283 10.99 18.52 9.05
N PHE A 284 11.10 17.79 7.94
CA PHE A 284 11.60 18.32 6.68
C PHE A 284 10.62 19.32 6.07
N ARG A 285 9.32 19.01 6.10
CA ARG A 285 8.29 19.88 5.57
C ARG A 285 8.19 21.23 6.31
N LEU A 286 8.27 21.22 7.63
CA LEU A 286 8.28 22.47 8.41
C LEU A 286 9.53 23.31 8.16
N GLY A 287 10.65 22.70 7.76
CA GLY A 287 11.89 23.37 7.36
C GLY A 287 11.94 23.78 5.89
N SER A 288 11.02 23.30 5.07
CA SER A 288 10.97 23.57 3.63
C SER A 288 10.42 24.97 3.33
N LYS A 289 11.01 25.62 2.33
CA LYS A 289 10.51 26.89 1.77
C LYS A 289 9.46 26.68 0.66
N THR A 290 9.36 25.47 0.14
CA THR A 290 8.50 25.08 -0.99
C THR A 290 7.32 24.20 -0.56
N ASP A 291 7.18 23.93 0.74
CA ASP A 291 6.18 23.02 1.33
C ASP A 291 6.33 21.57 0.83
N ALA A 292 7.56 21.21 0.41
CA ALA A 292 7.86 19.86 -0.07
C ALA A 292 8.18 18.90 1.08
N TYR A 293 7.82 17.63 0.90
CA TYR A 293 8.31 16.54 1.74
C TYR A 293 9.79 16.31 1.45
N TYR A 294 10.56 15.96 2.48
CA TYR A 294 11.97 15.59 2.35
C TYR A 294 12.76 16.54 1.44
N ASP A 295 12.51 17.86 1.62
CA ASP A 295 13.24 18.91 0.90
C ASP A 295 14.75 18.81 1.22
N LEU A 296 15.59 18.75 0.20
CA LEU A 296 17.04 18.68 0.36
C LEU A 296 17.62 19.92 1.07
N GLU A 297 16.92 21.06 0.97
CA GLU A 297 17.30 22.34 1.57
C GLU A 297 16.51 22.66 2.85
N ALA A 298 15.82 21.66 3.44
CA ALA A 298 15.07 21.86 4.66
C ALA A 298 15.95 22.38 5.79
N ASP A 299 15.55 23.52 6.39
CA ASP A 299 16.24 24.13 7.53
C ASP A 299 15.57 23.70 8.84
N ILE A 300 16.05 22.59 9.40
CA ILE A 300 15.58 22.06 10.68
C ILE A 300 16.45 22.66 11.79
N PRO A 301 15.88 23.45 12.73
CA PRO A 301 16.66 24.08 13.80
C PRO A 301 17.43 23.04 14.63
N GLN A 302 18.72 23.31 14.90
CA GLN A 302 19.57 22.39 15.69
C GLN A 302 18.96 22.10 17.07
N SER A 303 18.30 23.08 17.69
CA SER A 303 17.60 22.89 18.97
C SER A 303 16.44 21.89 18.91
N VAL A 304 15.84 21.69 17.73
CA VAL A 304 14.83 20.65 17.50
C VAL A 304 15.50 19.28 17.46
N ILE A 305 16.59 19.17 16.69
CA ILE A 305 17.37 17.92 16.55
C ILE A 305 17.93 17.47 17.90
N ASP A 306 18.64 18.38 18.61
CA ASP A 306 19.26 18.07 19.91
C ASP A 306 18.26 17.65 20.97
N GLY A 307 17.05 18.08 20.79
CA GLY A 307 15.99 17.82 21.75
C GLY A 307 15.04 16.70 21.37
N LEU A 308 15.22 15.96 20.28
CA LEU A 308 14.33 14.86 19.94
C LEU A 308 14.34 13.77 21.04
N PRO A 309 13.15 13.27 21.44
CA PRO A 309 13.10 12.15 22.38
C PRO A 309 13.62 10.86 21.73
N ASN A 310 13.68 9.78 22.51
CA ASN A 310 14.09 8.48 21.97
C ASN A 310 12.98 7.87 21.10
N VAL A 311 13.01 8.17 19.81
CA VAL A 311 12.04 7.73 18.79
C VAL A 311 12.78 7.32 17.53
N GLY A 312 12.36 6.22 16.89
CA GLY A 312 12.81 5.84 15.57
C GLY A 312 12.20 6.76 14.51
N LEU A 313 13.02 7.27 13.59
CA LEU A 313 12.54 8.12 12.49
C LEU A 313 12.41 7.30 11.22
N VAL A 314 11.20 7.23 10.68
CA VAL A 314 10.89 6.49 9.45
C VAL A 314 10.90 7.46 8.28
N TYR A 315 11.91 7.31 7.43
CA TYR A 315 11.99 7.96 6.14
C TYR A 315 11.19 7.16 5.11
N TRP A 316 10.18 7.77 4.50
CA TRP A 316 9.44 7.17 3.40
C TRP A 316 9.76 7.84 2.07
N ASP A 317 9.97 7.02 1.03
CA ASP A 317 10.18 7.52 -0.32
C ASP A 317 9.69 6.49 -1.34
N TYR A 318 8.83 6.95 -2.25
CA TYR A 318 8.16 6.10 -3.23
C TYR A 318 8.39 6.59 -4.66
N TYR A 319 9.18 7.66 -4.84
CA TYR A 319 9.20 8.45 -6.06
C TYR A 319 10.57 8.55 -6.70
N HIS A 320 11.63 8.63 -5.91
CA HIS A 320 12.97 8.83 -6.42
C HIS A 320 13.58 7.52 -6.94
N LYS A 321 14.31 7.64 -8.07
CA LYS A 321 14.93 6.51 -8.79
C LYS A 321 16.46 6.55 -8.69
N ASP A 322 16.98 7.60 -8.14
CA ASP A 322 18.39 7.90 -8.00
C ASP A 322 18.87 7.61 -6.58
N GLU A 323 19.99 6.90 -6.44
CA GLU A 323 20.64 6.63 -5.15
C GLU A 323 21.01 7.93 -4.39
N PHE A 324 21.26 9.04 -5.10
CA PHE A 324 21.58 10.34 -4.51
C PHE A 324 20.58 10.83 -3.48
N TRP A 325 19.26 10.67 -3.76
CA TRP A 325 18.21 11.11 -2.84
C TRP A 325 18.22 10.30 -1.56
N TYR A 326 18.36 8.99 -1.66
CA TYR A 326 18.40 8.08 -0.52
C TYR A 326 19.65 8.30 0.33
N GLU A 327 20.85 8.46 -0.30
CA GLU A 327 22.10 8.80 0.39
C GLU A 327 21.98 10.10 1.18
N HIS A 328 21.43 11.14 0.54
CA HIS A 328 21.26 12.44 1.18
C HIS A 328 20.32 12.35 2.38
N MET A 329 19.12 11.78 2.20
CA MET A 329 18.11 11.73 3.24
C MET A 329 18.53 10.83 4.40
N LEU A 330 19.10 9.65 4.15
CA LEU A 330 19.60 8.79 5.23
C LEU A 330 20.73 9.48 6.02
N THR A 331 21.64 10.18 5.33
CA THR A 331 22.67 10.99 6.01
C THR A 331 22.07 12.07 6.92
N GLN A 332 20.94 12.69 6.55
CA GLN A 332 20.25 13.66 7.43
C GLN A 332 19.61 12.94 8.63
N HIS A 333 18.95 11.81 8.42
CA HIS A 333 18.33 11.05 9.50
C HIS A 333 19.34 10.54 10.54
N GLU A 334 20.52 10.12 10.10
CA GLU A 334 21.62 9.71 11.01
C GLU A 334 22.08 10.85 11.94
N LYS A 335 21.92 12.10 11.53
CA LYS A 335 22.21 13.26 12.37
C LYS A 335 21.09 13.55 13.37
N MET A 336 19.86 13.15 13.05
CA MET A 336 18.66 13.47 13.83
C MET A 336 18.33 12.43 14.90
N CYS A 337 18.55 11.14 14.62
CA CYS A 337 18.10 10.06 15.49
C CYS A 337 19.12 8.92 15.60
N ALA A 338 18.93 8.09 16.63
CA ALA A 338 19.75 6.89 16.85
C ALA A 338 19.36 5.72 15.93
N GLU A 339 18.12 5.73 15.41
CA GLU A 339 17.57 4.68 14.55
C GLU A 339 16.84 5.32 13.37
N ALA A 340 17.48 5.31 12.20
CA ALA A 340 16.84 5.60 10.94
C ALA A 340 16.22 4.33 10.38
N ILE A 341 14.94 4.41 9.97
CA ILE A 341 14.15 3.32 9.39
C ILE A 341 13.76 3.75 7.99
N PHE A 342 13.73 2.83 7.03
CA PHE A 342 13.32 3.13 5.67
C PHE A 342 12.00 2.44 5.30
N ALA A 343 11.13 3.18 4.62
CA ALA A 343 9.89 2.68 4.05
C ALA A 343 9.83 3.00 2.56
N GLY A 344 10.02 1.98 1.72
CA GLY A 344 9.81 2.05 0.27
C GLY A 344 8.40 1.62 -0.11
N GLY A 345 8.05 1.71 -1.40
CA GLY A 345 6.70 1.39 -1.87
C GLY A 345 6.63 0.17 -2.78
N VAL A 346 5.71 -0.73 -2.48
CA VAL A 346 5.14 -1.66 -3.47
C VAL A 346 3.82 -1.04 -3.91
N TRP A 347 3.84 -0.43 -5.09
CA TRP A 347 2.82 0.53 -5.52
C TRP A 347 1.45 -0.11 -5.76
N THR A 348 0.53 0.05 -4.82
CA THR A 348 -0.88 -0.39 -4.88
C THR A 348 -1.87 0.77 -4.92
N TRP A 349 -1.45 1.98 -4.61
CA TRP A 349 -2.33 3.12 -4.45
C TRP A 349 -2.60 3.89 -5.72
N SER A 350 -3.73 4.59 -5.70
CA SER A 350 -4.18 5.47 -6.77
C SER A 350 -4.46 4.77 -8.11
N GLY A 351 -4.95 3.52 -8.07
CA GLY A 351 -5.33 2.77 -9.26
C GLY A 351 -6.04 1.47 -8.94
N PHE A 352 -6.29 0.67 -9.98
CA PHE A 352 -6.96 -0.64 -9.90
C PHE A 352 -5.99 -1.83 -9.95
N LEU A 353 -4.80 -1.59 -10.49
CA LEU A 353 -3.74 -2.58 -10.61
C LEU A 353 -2.44 -2.01 -10.03
N PRO A 354 -1.51 -2.86 -9.55
CA PRO A 354 -0.22 -2.41 -9.05
C PRO A 354 0.65 -1.76 -10.14
N GLN A 355 1.44 -0.74 -9.77
CA GLN A 355 2.42 -0.13 -10.67
C GLN A 355 3.74 -0.90 -10.63
N VAL A 356 3.91 -1.82 -11.58
CA VAL A 356 5.04 -2.75 -11.61
C VAL A 356 6.38 -2.03 -11.80
N ASP A 357 6.46 -1.13 -12.79
CA ASP A 357 7.72 -0.47 -13.15
C ASP A 357 8.21 0.45 -12.04
N LEU A 358 7.32 1.23 -11.44
CA LEU A 358 7.69 2.18 -10.41
C LEU A 358 8.20 1.49 -9.14
N THR A 359 7.61 0.36 -8.77
CA THR A 359 8.13 -0.46 -7.67
C THR A 359 9.58 -0.89 -7.91
N TRP A 360 9.93 -1.35 -9.13
CA TRP A 360 11.30 -1.70 -9.48
C TRP A 360 12.26 -0.52 -9.40
N GLU A 361 11.88 0.57 -10.04
CA GLU A 361 12.74 1.74 -10.23
C GLU A 361 13.08 2.47 -8.94
N THR A 362 12.19 2.40 -7.93
CA THR A 362 12.39 3.06 -6.64
C THR A 362 12.99 2.13 -5.58
N MET A 363 12.57 0.87 -5.53
CA MET A 363 12.95 -0.04 -4.45
C MET A 363 14.42 -0.53 -4.56
N GLU A 364 14.87 -0.84 -5.77
CA GLU A 364 16.22 -1.36 -5.97
C GLU A 364 17.31 -0.36 -5.54
N PRO A 365 17.33 0.92 -6.00
CA PRO A 365 18.32 1.89 -5.54
C PRO A 365 18.20 2.20 -4.05
N ALA A 366 16.97 2.28 -3.51
CA ALA A 366 16.74 2.56 -2.11
C ALA A 366 17.38 1.52 -1.19
N LEU A 367 17.13 0.23 -1.44
CA LEU A 367 17.63 -0.84 -0.58
C LEU A 367 19.15 -1.03 -0.69
N LYS A 368 19.76 -0.77 -1.84
CA LYS A 368 21.23 -0.71 -1.97
C LYS A 368 21.84 0.36 -1.06
N VAL A 369 21.23 1.55 -1.04
CA VAL A 369 21.68 2.64 -0.16
C VAL A 369 21.44 2.26 1.30
N CYS A 370 20.27 1.73 1.67
CA CYS A 370 19.98 1.28 3.02
C CYS A 370 21.01 0.25 3.54
N ALA A 371 21.43 -0.69 2.70
CA ALA A 371 22.45 -1.67 3.06
C ALA A 371 23.80 -1.00 3.34
N ARG A 372 24.23 -0.02 2.53
CA ARG A 372 25.47 0.74 2.75
C ARG A 372 25.44 1.56 4.04
N HIS A 373 24.30 2.18 4.35
CA HIS A 373 24.05 2.94 5.58
C HIS A 373 23.78 2.08 6.81
N LYS A 374 23.75 0.74 6.65
CA LYS A 374 23.46 -0.21 7.73
C LYS A 374 22.15 0.10 8.45
N VAL A 375 21.14 0.44 7.68
CA VAL A 375 19.77 0.62 8.18
C VAL A 375 19.30 -0.74 8.73
N ASN A 376 18.85 -0.78 9.98
CA ASN A 376 18.45 -2.05 10.62
C ASN A 376 17.05 -2.51 10.20
N THR A 377 16.14 -1.56 9.94
CA THR A 377 14.74 -1.85 9.64
C THR A 377 14.33 -1.23 8.32
N VAL A 378 13.80 -2.07 7.42
CA VAL A 378 13.25 -1.65 6.12
C VAL A 378 11.86 -2.21 5.90
N MET A 379 10.98 -1.44 5.28
CA MET A 379 9.57 -1.80 5.06
C MET A 379 9.14 -1.54 3.61
N ALA A 380 8.25 -2.39 3.11
CA ALA A 380 7.57 -2.23 1.82
C ALA A 380 6.12 -1.84 2.07
N THR A 381 5.77 -0.57 1.85
CA THR A 381 4.42 -0.05 2.07
C THR A 381 3.50 -0.37 0.90
N MET A 382 2.24 -0.66 1.22
CA MET A 382 1.14 -0.90 0.27
C MET A 382 -0.07 -0.07 0.70
N TRP A 383 -0.13 1.15 0.17
CA TRP A 383 -1.21 2.08 0.49
C TRP A 383 -2.48 1.81 -0.30
N GLY A 384 -3.61 2.16 0.27
CA GLY A 384 -4.94 2.08 -0.34
C GLY A 384 -5.55 3.42 -0.70
N ASP A 385 -4.73 4.44 -0.95
CA ASP A 385 -5.16 5.82 -1.21
C ASP A 385 -6.31 5.89 -2.21
N ASP A 386 -7.22 6.82 -1.96
CA ASP A 386 -8.46 7.01 -2.68
C ASP A 386 -9.40 5.78 -2.64
N GLY A 387 -9.36 5.01 -1.53
CA GLY A 387 -10.42 4.08 -1.17
C GLY A 387 -10.19 2.62 -1.50
N GLN A 388 -8.94 2.16 -1.59
CA GLN A 388 -8.58 0.75 -1.75
C GLN A 388 -9.12 0.13 -3.06
N GLU A 389 -8.86 0.78 -4.18
CA GLU A 389 -9.28 0.25 -5.49
C GLU A 389 -8.46 -0.97 -5.93
N THR A 390 -7.22 -1.12 -5.42
CA THR A 390 -6.33 -2.27 -5.66
C THR A 390 -6.28 -3.17 -4.43
N MET A 391 -6.40 -4.48 -4.62
CA MET A 391 -6.20 -5.45 -3.54
C MET A 391 -4.72 -5.66 -3.26
N HIS A 392 -4.33 -5.85 -1.98
CA HIS A 392 -2.94 -6.14 -1.61
C HIS A 392 -2.45 -7.45 -2.25
N SER A 393 -3.34 -8.44 -2.40
CA SER A 393 -3.02 -9.72 -3.06
C SER A 393 -2.59 -9.58 -4.52
N LEU A 394 -3.06 -8.54 -5.23
CA LEU A 394 -2.62 -8.27 -6.61
C LEU A 394 -1.14 -7.84 -6.68
N ALA A 395 -0.57 -7.34 -5.59
CA ALA A 395 0.81 -6.89 -5.53
C ALA A 395 1.79 -7.94 -4.99
N LEU A 396 1.32 -9.12 -4.60
CA LEU A 396 2.18 -10.18 -4.05
C LEU A 396 3.27 -10.63 -5.04
N ASN A 397 3.04 -10.52 -6.35
CA ASN A 397 4.08 -10.79 -7.36
C ASN A 397 5.21 -9.75 -7.36
N GLN A 398 5.02 -8.56 -6.78
CA GLN A 398 6.06 -7.52 -6.65
C GLN A 398 6.84 -7.62 -5.32
N LEU A 399 6.27 -8.24 -4.31
CA LEU A 399 6.92 -8.36 -3.01
C LEU A 399 8.29 -9.06 -3.09
N PRO A 400 8.53 -10.02 -4.01
CA PRO A 400 9.87 -10.56 -4.28
C PRO A 400 10.91 -9.51 -4.68
N ILE A 401 10.54 -8.37 -5.29
CA ILE A 401 11.49 -7.27 -5.57
C ILE A 401 12.13 -6.82 -4.25
N PHE A 402 11.31 -6.57 -3.26
CA PHE A 402 11.74 -6.17 -1.93
C PHE A 402 12.51 -7.29 -1.20
N SER A 403 11.93 -8.50 -1.15
CA SER A 403 12.52 -9.59 -0.37
C SER A 403 13.86 -10.07 -0.94
N GLU A 404 14.00 -10.14 -2.27
CA GLU A 404 15.28 -10.55 -2.86
C GLU A 404 16.37 -9.50 -2.62
N CYS A 405 16.05 -8.20 -2.66
CA CYS A 405 16.98 -7.16 -2.24
C CYS A 405 17.34 -7.25 -0.74
N CYS A 406 16.46 -7.78 0.12
CA CYS A 406 16.78 -7.99 1.53
C CYS A 406 17.69 -9.20 1.76
N TRP A 407 17.65 -10.22 0.91
CA TRP A 407 18.40 -11.47 1.07
C TRP A 407 19.61 -11.58 0.14
N ARG A 408 19.56 -10.99 -1.06
CA ARG A 408 20.57 -11.11 -2.11
C ARG A 408 20.72 -9.82 -2.91
N PRO A 409 21.10 -8.69 -2.30
CA PRO A 409 21.05 -7.38 -2.94
C PRO A 409 21.91 -7.25 -4.20
N GLU A 410 22.99 -8.03 -4.31
CA GLU A 410 23.93 -7.99 -5.44
C GLU A 410 23.67 -9.06 -6.51
N GLU A 411 22.84 -10.07 -6.21
CA GLU A 411 22.68 -11.26 -7.06
C GLU A 411 21.28 -11.39 -7.67
N ALA A 412 20.31 -10.65 -7.16
CA ALA A 412 18.92 -10.76 -7.57
C ALA A 412 18.69 -10.08 -8.93
N ASP A 413 18.63 -10.89 -10.00
CA ASP A 413 18.23 -10.41 -11.33
C ASP A 413 16.71 -10.40 -11.50
N ARG A 414 16.24 -9.58 -12.45
CA ARG A 414 14.80 -9.37 -12.69
C ARG A 414 14.06 -10.65 -13.09
N GLU A 415 14.70 -11.53 -13.85
CA GLU A 415 14.07 -12.76 -14.30
C GLU A 415 13.86 -13.74 -13.13
N THR A 416 14.86 -13.89 -12.28
CA THR A 416 14.76 -14.68 -11.04
C THR A 416 13.66 -14.14 -10.12
N ILE A 417 13.56 -12.81 -9.96
CA ILE A 417 12.52 -12.19 -9.13
C ILE A 417 11.12 -12.45 -9.69
N ARG A 418 10.93 -12.31 -11.01
CA ARG A 418 9.66 -12.62 -11.68
C ARG A 418 9.27 -14.08 -11.51
N ALA A 419 10.22 -14.99 -11.69
CA ALA A 419 10.01 -16.42 -11.46
C ALA A 419 9.64 -16.73 -10.00
N THR A 420 10.23 -16.01 -9.05
CA THR A 420 9.88 -16.12 -7.62
C THR A 420 8.45 -15.64 -7.38
N GLY A 421 8.03 -14.53 -7.96
CA GLY A 421 6.66 -14.02 -7.87
C GLY A 421 5.62 -14.97 -8.46
N GLU A 422 5.90 -15.54 -9.63
CA GLU A 422 5.04 -16.55 -10.26
C GLU A 422 4.93 -17.79 -9.37
N PHE A 423 6.04 -18.30 -8.86
CA PHE A 423 6.05 -19.48 -8.01
C PHE A 423 5.32 -19.26 -6.69
N LEU A 424 5.46 -18.06 -6.10
CA LEU A 424 4.80 -17.68 -4.85
C LEU A 424 3.27 -17.61 -4.97
N THR A 425 2.76 -17.08 -6.08
CA THR A 425 1.34 -16.70 -6.21
C THR A 425 0.56 -17.57 -7.18
N GLY A 426 1.25 -18.38 -7.96
CA GLY A 426 0.65 -19.13 -9.09
C GLY A 426 0.15 -18.26 -10.25
N LEU A 427 0.34 -16.93 -10.19
CA LEU A 427 -0.01 -16.04 -11.30
C LEU A 427 1.15 -15.96 -12.30
N HIS A 428 0.88 -16.41 -13.53
CA HIS A 428 1.89 -16.45 -14.58
C HIS A 428 2.53 -15.10 -14.82
N ARG A 429 3.88 -15.08 -14.95
CA ARG A 429 4.66 -13.83 -15.07
C ARG A 429 4.22 -12.96 -16.25
N ASP A 430 3.91 -13.54 -17.41
CA ASP A 430 3.48 -12.78 -18.59
C ASP A 430 2.10 -12.12 -18.37
N ALA A 431 1.20 -12.81 -17.65
CA ALA A 431 -0.08 -12.23 -17.27
C ALA A 431 0.11 -11.08 -16.29
N TYR A 432 1.03 -11.22 -15.34
CA TYR A 432 1.33 -10.17 -14.39
C TYR A 432 2.01 -8.95 -15.04
N GLU A 433 2.94 -9.18 -15.98
CA GLU A 433 3.59 -8.11 -16.74
C GLU A 433 2.59 -7.28 -17.57
N ALA A 434 1.47 -7.88 -17.98
CA ALA A 434 0.42 -7.14 -18.69
C ALA A 434 -0.22 -6.02 -17.82
N PHE A 435 -0.14 -6.11 -16.48
CA PHE A 435 -0.70 -5.07 -15.58
C PHE A 435 -0.02 -3.71 -15.76
N ARG A 436 1.25 -3.68 -16.19
CA ARG A 436 1.98 -2.43 -16.48
C ARG A 436 1.29 -1.55 -17.52
N HIS A 437 0.54 -2.15 -18.44
CA HIS A 437 -0.18 -1.42 -19.48
C HIS A 437 -1.31 -0.53 -18.93
N PHE A 438 -1.67 -0.69 -17.67
CA PHE A 438 -2.63 0.19 -16.99
C PHE A 438 -2.06 1.60 -16.72
N TYR A 439 -0.73 1.71 -16.72
CA TYR A 439 0.00 2.95 -16.46
C TYR A 439 0.92 3.30 -17.65
N PRO A 440 0.35 3.56 -18.86
CA PRO A 440 1.17 3.87 -20.03
C PRO A 440 1.73 5.29 -19.95
N GLY A 441 3.00 5.44 -19.66
CA GLY A 441 3.69 6.72 -19.72
C GLY A 441 4.21 7.22 -18.37
N ALA A 442 4.50 8.53 -18.33
CA ALA A 442 5.21 9.16 -17.23
C ALA A 442 4.48 9.07 -15.86
N GLU A 443 5.26 9.17 -14.86
CA GLU A 443 5.09 8.90 -13.44
C GLU A 443 3.84 9.50 -12.79
N ASP A 444 3.40 10.68 -13.21
CA ASP A 444 2.28 11.42 -12.61
C ASP A 444 0.93 11.20 -13.31
N SER A 445 0.88 10.34 -14.32
CA SER A 445 -0.36 10.10 -15.04
C SER A 445 -0.95 8.73 -14.71
N ARG A 446 -2.22 8.73 -14.35
CA ARG A 446 -3.00 7.50 -14.09
C ARG A 446 -4.11 7.34 -15.12
N PRO A 447 -3.76 7.24 -16.42
CA PRO A 447 -4.74 7.25 -17.49
C PRO A 447 -5.70 6.07 -17.42
N GLY A 448 -5.25 4.92 -16.95
CA GLY A 448 -6.11 3.74 -16.75
C GLY A 448 -7.22 4.02 -15.73
N LYS A 449 -6.88 4.51 -14.54
CA LYS A 449 -7.88 4.90 -13.53
C LYS A 449 -8.81 5.99 -14.05
N SER A 450 -8.24 7.01 -14.69
CA SER A 450 -9.02 8.10 -15.25
C SER A 450 -10.04 7.59 -16.29
N LEU A 451 -9.64 6.72 -17.20
CA LEU A 451 -10.54 6.15 -18.21
C LEU A 451 -11.64 5.26 -17.60
N ILE A 452 -11.39 4.62 -16.47
CA ILE A 452 -12.45 3.90 -15.76
C ILE A 452 -13.49 4.87 -15.19
N TRP A 453 -13.07 5.96 -14.55
CA TRP A 453 -13.98 6.83 -13.79
C TRP A 453 -14.48 8.05 -14.55
N CYS A 454 -13.75 8.61 -15.54
CA CYS A 454 -14.14 9.85 -16.22
C CYS A 454 -15.49 9.75 -16.94
N ASP A 455 -16.09 10.90 -17.18
CA ASP A 455 -17.31 11.03 -17.99
C ASP A 455 -17.03 10.65 -19.46
N LEU A 456 -18.07 10.21 -20.16
CA LEU A 456 -17.94 9.82 -21.58
C LEU A 456 -17.94 11.03 -22.51
N LEU A 457 -18.64 12.10 -22.16
CA LEU A 457 -18.76 13.32 -22.97
C LEU A 457 -17.83 14.44 -22.51
N TYR A 458 -17.66 14.64 -21.18
CA TYR A 458 -16.75 15.65 -20.67
C TYR A 458 -15.27 15.26 -20.89
N PRO A 459 -14.44 16.16 -21.43
CA PRO A 459 -13.04 15.85 -21.74
C PRO A 459 -12.14 15.91 -20.50
N LEU A 460 -12.52 15.22 -19.42
CA LEU A 460 -11.80 15.18 -18.15
C LEU A 460 -10.74 14.07 -18.11
N GLY A 461 -10.85 13.09 -19.00
CA GLY A 461 -9.88 11.98 -19.13
C GLY A 461 -8.74 12.28 -20.10
N PRO A 462 -7.92 11.25 -20.42
CA PRO A 462 -6.87 11.34 -21.42
C PRO A 462 -7.39 11.84 -22.78
N GLN A 463 -6.59 12.68 -23.45
CA GLN A 463 -6.89 13.28 -24.75
C GLN A 463 -5.79 12.99 -25.76
N GLY A 464 -6.08 13.07 -27.06
CA GLY A 464 -5.10 12.99 -28.15
C GLY A 464 -4.22 11.74 -28.08
N ASP A 465 -2.91 11.93 -28.20
CA ASP A 465 -1.93 10.84 -28.21
C ASP A 465 -1.92 10.00 -26.92
N LYS A 466 -2.22 10.60 -25.77
CA LYS A 466 -2.30 9.87 -24.50
C LYS A 466 -3.47 8.90 -24.49
N LEU A 467 -4.62 9.31 -25.01
CA LEU A 467 -5.80 8.45 -25.15
C LEU A 467 -5.54 7.32 -26.13
N ALA A 468 -4.97 7.64 -27.32
CA ALA A 468 -4.60 6.65 -28.32
C ALA A 468 -3.61 5.61 -27.76
N ASN A 469 -2.57 6.07 -27.05
CA ASN A 469 -1.62 5.17 -26.38
C ASN A 469 -2.29 4.27 -25.35
N SER A 470 -3.22 4.79 -24.53
CA SER A 470 -3.96 3.98 -23.56
C SER A 470 -4.81 2.89 -24.23
N ILE A 471 -5.45 3.21 -25.35
CA ILE A 471 -6.23 2.23 -26.14
C ILE A 471 -5.32 1.14 -26.71
N ASP A 472 -4.17 1.48 -27.27
CA ASP A 472 -3.24 0.52 -27.86
C ASP A 472 -2.61 -0.36 -26.79
N ARG A 473 -2.20 0.19 -25.66
CA ARG A 473 -1.73 -0.58 -24.50
C ARG A 473 -2.79 -1.53 -23.95
N ALA A 474 -4.04 -1.11 -23.94
CA ALA A 474 -5.15 -1.99 -23.53
C ALA A 474 -5.32 -3.19 -24.50
N LYS A 475 -5.13 -2.99 -25.83
CA LYS A 475 -5.14 -4.09 -26.80
C LYS A 475 -4.00 -5.08 -26.55
N GLU A 476 -2.78 -4.58 -26.30
CA GLU A 476 -1.61 -5.41 -25.98
C GLU A 476 -1.86 -6.23 -24.71
N ALA A 477 -2.36 -5.59 -23.64
CA ALA A 477 -2.69 -6.26 -22.39
C ALA A 477 -3.76 -7.34 -22.55
N LEU A 478 -4.82 -7.08 -23.31
CA LEU A 478 -5.88 -8.06 -23.62
C LEU A 478 -5.33 -9.29 -24.34
N ALA A 479 -4.42 -9.09 -25.30
CA ALA A 479 -3.79 -10.20 -26.01
C ALA A 479 -2.91 -11.05 -25.07
N ALA A 480 -2.16 -10.41 -24.16
CA ALA A 480 -1.31 -11.10 -23.18
C ALA A 480 -2.14 -11.83 -22.11
N LEU A 481 -3.27 -11.29 -21.69
CA LEU A 481 -4.14 -11.87 -20.64
C LEU A 481 -5.06 -12.99 -21.18
N ALA A 482 -5.33 -13.04 -22.50
CA ALA A 482 -6.29 -13.97 -23.09
C ALA A 482 -6.11 -15.45 -22.67
N PRO A 483 -4.88 -16.00 -22.53
CA PRO A 483 -4.68 -17.39 -22.11
C PRO A 483 -5.01 -17.65 -20.63
N TYR A 484 -5.15 -16.61 -19.80
CA TYR A 484 -5.15 -16.70 -18.33
C TYR A 484 -6.46 -16.23 -17.67
N THR A 485 -7.51 -15.97 -18.44
CA THR A 485 -8.78 -15.39 -17.94
C THR A 485 -9.61 -16.31 -17.04
N GLU A 486 -9.21 -17.55 -16.84
CA GLU A 486 -9.80 -18.44 -15.82
C GLU A 486 -9.35 -18.02 -14.40
N ASP A 487 -8.19 -17.40 -14.26
CA ASP A 487 -7.76 -16.77 -13.00
C ASP A 487 -8.56 -15.48 -12.78
N LEU A 488 -9.18 -15.35 -11.59
CA LEU A 488 -10.00 -14.19 -11.25
C LEU A 488 -9.26 -12.86 -11.37
N ARG A 489 -7.96 -12.84 -11.04
CA ARG A 489 -7.09 -11.65 -11.14
C ARG A 489 -6.91 -11.21 -12.59
N CYS A 490 -6.70 -12.19 -13.48
CA CYS A 490 -6.56 -11.95 -14.91
C CYS A 490 -7.90 -11.57 -15.57
N ALA A 491 -9.01 -12.20 -15.17
CA ALA A 491 -10.34 -11.83 -15.65
C ALA A 491 -10.71 -10.39 -15.28
N TYR A 492 -10.39 -9.99 -14.03
CA TYR A 492 -10.57 -8.63 -13.57
C TYR A 492 -9.73 -7.62 -14.36
N ALA A 493 -8.43 -7.89 -14.52
CA ALA A 493 -7.53 -7.04 -15.30
C ALA A 493 -7.96 -6.94 -16.77
N ALA A 494 -8.34 -8.05 -17.38
CA ALA A 494 -8.83 -8.07 -18.76
C ALA A 494 -10.10 -7.20 -18.93
N LYS A 495 -11.03 -7.25 -17.95
CA LYS A 495 -12.24 -6.42 -17.99
C LYS A 495 -11.93 -4.93 -17.85
N LEU A 496 -10.94 -4.55 -17.03
CA LEU A 496 -10.45 -3.17 -16.98
C LEU A 496 -9.93 -2.69 -18.34
N PHE A 497 -9.09 -3.48 -19.00
CA PHE A 497 -8.55 -3.15 -20.31
C PHE A 497 -9.60 -3.15 -21.43
N GLU A 498 -10.60 -4.03 -21.35
CA GLU A 498 -11.75 -4.00 -22.26
C GLU A 498 -12.51 -2.69 -22.18
N ILE A 499 -12.81 -2.22 -20.97
CA ILE A 499 -13.47 -0.93 -20.74
C ILE A 499 -12.60 0.21 -21.23
N ILE A 500 -11.30 0.23 -20.90
CA ILE A 500 -10.37 1.27 -21.35
C ILE A 500 -10.37 1.37 -22.88
N ARG A 501 -10.26 0.24 -23.58
CA ARG A 501 -10.30 0.18 -25.03
C ARG A 501 -11.64 0.65 -25.60
N HIS A 502 -12.75 0.13 -25.08
CA HIS A 502 -14.10 0.43 -25.60
C HIS A 502 -14.48 1.89 -25.34
N LYS A 503 -14.42 2.31 -24.07
CA LYS A 503 -14.75 3.67 -23.68
C LYS A 503 -13.84 4.72 -24.32
N GLY A 504 -12.51 4.45 -24.34
CA GLY A 504 -11.56 5.33 -24.99
C GLY A 504 -11.85 5.53 -26.47
N SER A 505 -12.18 4.45 -27.19
CA SER A 505 -12.60 4.55 -28.61
C SER A 505 -13.89 5.35 -28.77
N LEU A 506 -14.90 5.11 -27.90
CA LEU A 506 -16.15 5.89 -27.93
C LEU A 506 -15.93 7.39 -27.66
N MET A 507 -15.07 7.76 -26.72
CA MET A 507 -14.74 9.17 -26.43
C MET A 507 -14.19 9.88 -27.68
N GLN A 508 -13.31 9.22 -28.44
CA GLN A 508 -12.77 9.77 -29.69
C GLN A 508 -13.85 9.91 -30.78
N GLU A 509 -14.60 8.84 -31.02
CA GLU A 509 -15.58 8.78 -32.09
C GLU A 509 -16.80 9.66 -31.85
N ILE A 510 -17.39 9.67 -30.63
CA ILE A 510 -18.56 10.48 -30.30
C ILE A 510 -18.29 11.96 -30.58
N ARG A 511 -17.13 12.49 -30.14
CA ARG A 511 -16.78 13.88 -30.40
C ARG A 511 -16.59 14.15 -31.89
N ALA A 512 -15.86 13.30 -32.60
CA ALA A 512 -15.62 13.45 -34.03
C ALA A 512 -16.92 13.42 -34.83
N ARG A 513 -17.82 12.48 -34.53
CA ARG A 513 -19.12 12.32 -35.18
C ARG A 513 -20.10 13.48 -34.85
N TYR A 514 -20.07 13.95 -33.59
CA TYR A 514 -20.83 15.11 -33.17
C TYR A 514 -20.44 16.36 -33.98
N LEU A 515 -19.15 16.68 -34.08
CA LEU A 515 -18.66 17.81 -34.85
C LEU A 515 -18.91 17.67 -36.36
N ALA A 516 -18.97 16.44 -36.88
CA ALA A 516 -19.38 16.17 -38.26
C ALA A 516 -20.91 16.19 -38.50
N GLY A 517 -21.72 16.29 -37.46
CA GLY A 517 -23.18 16.24 -37.53
C GLY A 517 -23.77 14.86 -37.89
N ASP A 518 -23.02 13.78 -37.64
CA ASP A 518 -23.39 12.40 -37.95
C ASP A 518 -24.39 11.84 -36.91
N LYS A 519 -25.62 12.32 -37.00
CA LYS A 519 -26.70 11.95 -36.10
C LYS A 519 -27.08 10.47 -36.19
N ALA A 520 -26.92 9.86 -37.37
CA ALA A 520 -27.28 8.45 -37.57
C ALA A 520 -26.34 7.52 -36.77
N TRP A 521 -25.03 7.79 -36.85
CA TRP A 521 -24.04 7.05 -36.06
C TRP A 521 -24.24 7.26 -34.55
N LEU A 522 -24.46 8.49 -34.11
CA LEU A 522 -24.73 8.81 -32.71
C LEU A 522 -25.98 8.09 -32.19
N GLY A 523 -27.04 8.01 -32.98
CA GLY A 523 -28.25 7.26 -32.63
C GLY A 523 -27.98 5.77 -32.44
N GLN A 524 -27.21 5.15 -33.35
CA GLN A 524 -26.80 3.75 -33.23
C GLN A 524 -25.94 3.53 -31.99
N THR A 525 -24.96 4.40 -31.73
CA THR A 525 -24.11 4.33 -30.54
C THR A 525 -24.91 4.39 -29.23
N ALA A 526 -25.96 5.23 -29.19
CA ALA A 526 -26.85 5.28 -28.05
C ALA A 526 -27.67 3.99 -27.85
N GLU A 527 -27.96 3.24 -28.91
CA GLU A 527 -28.71 1.98 -28.84
C GLU A 527 -27.85 0.76 -28.57
N GLU A 528 -26.61 0.73 -29.01
CA GLU A 528 -25.76 -0.47 -29.02
C GLU A 528 -24.53 -0.32 -28.12
N ASP A 529 -23.67 0.68 -28.37
CA ASP A 529 -22.35 0.78 -27.73
C ASP A 529 -22.40 1.23 -26.27
N ILE A 530 -23.22 2.24 -25.96
CA ILE A 530 -23.36 2.74 -24.58
C ILE A 530 -24.00 1.68 -23.67
N PRO A 531 -25.07 0.96 -24.06
CA PRO A 531 -25.58 -0.19 -23.31
C PRO A 531 -24.56 -1.32 -23.11
N ALA A 532 -23.76 -1.64 -24.13
CA ALA A 532 -22.70 -2.63 -24.05
C ALA A 532 -21.60 -2.20 -23.05
N LEU A 533 -21.24 -0.92 -23.05
CA LEU A 533 -20.31 -0.37 -22.06
C LEU A 533 -20.88 -0.46 -20.64
N MET A 534 -22.16 -0.17 -20.43
CA MET A 534 -22.81 -0.33 -19.13
C MET A 534 -22.77 -1.78 -18.63
N GLU A 535 -22.97 -2.75 -19.53
CA GLU A 535 -22.86 -4.17 -19.16
C GLU A 535 -21.43 -4.54 -18.76
N SER A 536 -20.40 -4.07 -19.49
CA SER A 536 -19.01 -4.25 -19.13
C SER A 536 -18.69 -3.68 -17.72
N TYR A 537 -19.31 -2.56 -17.32
CA TYR A 537 -19.17 -2.03 -15.96
C TYR A 537 -19.86 -2.90 -14.89
N ARG A 538 -20.99 -3.54 -15.20
CA ARG A 538 -21.64 -4.49 -14.28
C ARG A 538 -20.76 -5.70 -14.05
N GLU A 539 -20.18 -6.25 -15.11
CA GLU A 539 -19.25 -7.38 -15.03
C GLU A 539 -17.97 -7.01 -14.27
N LEU A 540 -17.38 -5.84 -14.54
CA LEU A 540 -16.22 -5.35 -13.83
C LEU A 540 -16.50 -5.21 -12.33
N ARG A 541 -17.63 -4.59 -11.97
CA ARG A 541 -18.03 -4.44 -10.56
C ARG A 541 -18.15 -5.80 -9.87
N ASP A 542 -18.70 -6.80 -10.52
CA ASP A 542 -18.89 -8.12 -9.94
C ASP A 542 -17.56 -8.87 -9.78
N LEU A 543 -16.62 -8.75 -10.72
CA LEU A 543 -15.24 -9.27 -10.59
C LEU A 543 -14.49 -8.57 -9.46
N HIS A 544 -14.57 -7.24 -9.39
CA HIS A 544 -13.94 -6.43 -8.35
C HIS A 544 -14.47 -6.79 -6.96
N ARG A 545 -15.80 -6.95 -6.82
CA ARG A 545 -16.43 -7.36 -5.56
C ARG A 545 -15.94 -8.75 -5.12
N ARG A 546 -15.79 -9.71 -6.03
CA ARG A 546 -15.28 -11.05 -5.70
C ARG A 546 -13.84 -10.99 -5.18
N LEU A 547 -12.98 -10.15 -5.77
CA LEU A 547 -11.62 -9.90 -5.27
C LEU A 547 -11.66 -9.23 -3.89
N TRP A 548 -12.49 -8.19 -3.72
CA TRP A 548 -12.67 -7.51 -2.43
C TRP A 548 -13.07 -8.48 -1.32
N GLU A 549 -14.13 -9.27 -1.53
CA GLU A 549 -14.66 -10.21 -0.55
C GLU A 549 -13.69 -11.37 -0.23
N SER A 550 -12.72 -11.64 -1.08
CA SER A 550 -11.67 -12.63 -0.80
C SER A 550 -10.62 -12.13 0.19
N GLU A 551 -10.53 -10.82 0.40
CA GLU A 551 -9.45 -10.19 1.16
C GLU A 551 -9.97 -9.31 2.30
N PHE A 552 -10.94 -8.45 2.03
CA PHE A 552 -11.41 -7.44 2.97
C PHE A 552 -12.73 -7.78 3.61
N LYS A 553 -13.00 -7.14 4.76
CA LYS A 553 -14.34 -7.09 5.34
C LYS A 553 -15.31 -6.40 4.37
N ARG A 554 -16.59 -6.65 4.52
CA ARG A 554 -17.61 -6.07 3.64
C ARG A 554 -17.68 -4.54 3.71
N ASN A 555 -17.40 -3.96 4.89
CA ASN A 555 -17.34 -2.52 5.08
C ASN A 555 -16.26 -1.91 4.18
N GLY A 556 -16.52 -0.73 3.63
CA GLY A 556 -15.65 -0.05 2.67
C GLY A 556 -15.98 -0.34 1.22
N TRP A 557 -16.50 -1.53 0.89
CA TRP A 557 -16.97 -1.85 -0.47
C TRP A 557 -18.04 -0.89 -0.97
N GLU A 558 -18.88 -0.34 -0.09
CA GLU A 558 -19.94 0.60 -0.46
C GLU A 558 -19.38 1.85 -1.17
N VAL A 559 -18.17 2.29 -0.85
CA VAL A 559 -17.51 3.42 -1.54
C VAL A 559 -17.27 3.08 -3.02
N ILE A 560 -16.72 1.92 -3.28
CA ILE A 560 -16.47 1.44 -4.65
C ILE A 560 -17.79 1.17 -5.39
N ALA A 561 -18.76 0.57 -4.70
CA ALA A 561 -20.10 0.32 -5.27
C ALA A 561 -20.82 1.61 -5.68
N LEU A 562 -20.71 2.69 -4.87
CA LEU A 562 -21.25 4.01 -5.18
C LEU A 562 -20.57 4.61 -6.42
N ARG A 563 -19.25 4.48 -6.57
CA ARG A 563 -18.51 4.93 -7.75
C ARG A 563 -18.99 4.23 -9.02
N TYR A 564 -19.13 2.92 -9.00
CA TYR A 564 -19.74 2.17 -10.11
C TYR A 564 -21.16 2.60 -10.41
N GLY A 565 -21.98 2.82 -9.37
CA GLY A 565 -23.35 3.31 -9.51
C GLY A 565 -23.41 4.69 -10.17
N ALA A 566 -22.52 5.58 -9.79
CA ALA A 566 -22.44 6.92 -10.38
C ALA A 566 -22.06 6.88 -11.88
N VAL A 567 -21.05 6.08 -12.24
CA VAL A 567 -20.66 5.91 -13.66
C VAL A 567 -21.80 5.32 -14.48
N MET A 568 -22.48 4.29 -13.98
CA MET A 568 -23.61 3.67 -14.71
C MET A 568 -24.78 4.64 -14.87
N GLY A 569 -25.17 5.37 -13.80
CA GLY A 569 -26.22 6.36 -13.89
C GLY A 569 -25.87 7.51 -14.85
N ARG A 570 -24.59 7.93 -14.88
CA ARG A 570 -24.15 8.94 -15.84
C ARG A 570 -24.16 8.43 -17.28
N LEU A 571 -23.80 7.16 -17.51
CA LEU A 571 -23.90 6.54 -18.85
C LEU A 571 -25.36 6.45 -19.34
N GLU A 572 -26.32 6.17 -18.46
CA GLU A 572 -27.76 6.21 -18.80
C GLU A 572 -28.20 7.62 -19.21
N ASP A 573 -27.74 8.65 -18.51
CA ASP A 573 -28.03 10.04 -18.84
C ASP A 573 -27.36 10.45 -20.16
N VAL A 574 -26.12 10.07 -20.40
CA VAL A 574 -25.41 10.28 -21.67
C VAL A 574 -26.13 9.59 -22.82
N GLN A 575 -26.55 8.34 -22.65
CA GLN A 575 -27.34 7.60 -23.64
C GLN A 575 -28.60 8.38 -24.03
N HIS A 576 -29.34 8.88 -23.03
CA HIS A 576 -30.55 9.66 -23.24
C HIS A 576 -30.26 10.96 -23.99
N ALA A 577 -29.23 11.71 -23.61
CA ALA A 577 -28.85 12.97 -24.26
C ALA A 577 -28.42 12.77 -25.72
N VAL A 578 -27.55 11.79 -25.98
CA VAL A 578 -27.07 11.45 -27.33
C VAL A 578 -28.25 11.01 -28.24
N ARG A 579 -29.18 10.20 -27.70
CA ARG A 579 -30.38 9.79 -28.43
C ARG A 579 -31.24 10.98 -28.82
N ARG A 580 -31.55 11.85 -27.87
CA ARG A 580 -32.38 13.04 -28.14
C ARG A 580 -31.72 14.00 -29.14
N TYR A 581 -30.40 14.12 -29.12
CA TYR A 581 -29.68 14.89 -30.13
C TYR A 581 -29.78 14.23 -31.53
N ALA A 582 -29.62 12.92 -31.61
CA ALA A 582 -29.75 12.16 -32.84
C ALA A 582 -31.17 12.32 -33.43
N ASP A 583 -32.21 12.25 -32.61
CA ASP A 583 -33.62 12.40 -33.00
C ASP A 583 -33.98 13.86 -33.30
N GLY A 584 -33.11 14.81 -33.06
CA GLY A 584 -33.34 16.23 -33.33
C GLY A 584 -34.14 16.98 -32.27
N GLU A 585 -34.35 16.38 -31.10
CA GLU A 585 -35.02 17.02 -29.96
C GLU A 585 -34.07 17.99 -29.23
N LEU A 586 -32.79 17.72 -29.21
CA LEU A 586 -31.76 18.63 -28.74
C LEU A 586 -31.02 19.24 -29.94
N SER A 587 -30.71 20.53 -29.83
CA SER A 587 -29.96 21.27 -30.85
C SER A 587 -28.45 21.02 -30.73
N SER A 588 -27.97 20.71 -29.54
CA SER A 588 -26.55 20.46 -29.24
C SER A 588 -26.37 19.60 -28.00
N LEU A 589 -25.13 19.07 -27.82
CA LEU A 589 -24.63 18.45 -26.61
C LEU A 589 -23.61 19.41 -26.01
N CYS A 590 -23.98 20.11 -24.94
CA CYS A 590 -23.19 21.20 -24.38
C CYS A 590 -21.79 20.73 -23.88
N GLU A 591 -21.66 19.48 -23.46
CA GLU A 591 -20.38 18.88 -23.04
C GLU A 591 -19.38 18.79 -24.21
N LEU A 592 -19.86 18.74 -25.45
CA LEU A 592 -19.04 18.61 -26.65
C LEU A 592 -18.86 19.93 -27.42
N ASP A 593 -19.60 20.97 -27.06
CA ASP A 593 -19.55 22.29 -27.74
C ASP A 593 -18.26 23.04 -27.40
N GLU A 594 -17.73 22.84 -26.20
CA GLU A 594 -16.47 23.46 -25.81
C GLU A 594 -15.24 22.67 -26.34
N GLU A 595 -14.20 23.41 -26.72
CA GLU A 595 -12.93 22.82 -27.11
C GLU A 595 -12.23 22.28 -25.86
N PRO A 596 -11.73 21.01 -25.89
CA PRO A 596 -10.97 20.45 -24.77
C PRO A 596 -9.71 21.26 -24.52
N LEU A 597 -9.58 21.78 -23.31
CA LEU A 597 -8.34 22.45 -22.90
C LEU A 597 -7.28 21.41 -22.51
N PRO A 598 -5.99 21.69 -22.82
CA PRO A 598 -4.90 20.87 -22.30
C PRO A 598 -4.95 20.90 -20.77
N THR A 599 -5.27 19.77 -20.15
CA THR A 599 -5.20 19.65 -18.70
C THR A 599 -3.73 19.57 -18.32
N GLY A 600 -3.15 20.66 -17.83
CA GLY A 600 -1.72 20.81 -17.55
C GLY A 600 -1.21 19.89 -16.41
N ARG A 601 -2.07 19.46 -15.53
CA ARG A 601 -1.91 18.27 -14.68
C ARG A 601 -2.93 17.26 -15.19
N SER A 602 -2.46 16.36 -15.98
CA SER A 602 -3.27 15.26 -16.43
C SER A 602 -3.64 14.41 -15.24
N TYR A 603 -4.85 14.22 -14.95
CA TYR A 603 -5.41 13.10 -14.21
C TYR A 603 -5.01 13.10 -12.73
N ASN A 604 -5.70 13.95 -11.98
CA ASN A 604 -5.72 13.86 -10.53
C ASN A 604 -6.04 12.41 -10.14
N GLU A 605 -5.32 11.87 -9.18
CA GLU A 605 -5.53 10.52 -8.65
C GLU A 605 -6.87 10.33 -7.94
N TRP A 606 -7.53 11.43 -7.55
CA TRP A 606 -8.76 11.40 -6.77
C TRP A 606 -10.00 11.21 -7.64
N TYR A 607 -10.82 10.22 -7.31
CA TYR A 607 -12.08 9.91 -8.01
C TYR A 607 -12.94 11.14 -8.31
N ARG A 608 -13.19 11.98 -7.30
CA ARG A 608 -14.07 13.15 -7.40
C ARG A 608 -13.69 14.14 -8.50
N THR A 609 -12.41 14.25 -8.82
CA THR A 609 -11.92 15.22 -9.81
C THR A 609 -11.96 14.68 -11.25
N GLN A 610 -12.24 13.39 -11.41
CA GLN A 610 -12.31 12.73 -12.70
C GLN A 610 -13.74 12.62 -13.24
N VAL A 611 -14.74 12.67 -12.37
CA VAL A 611 -16.13 12.41 -12.75
C VAL A 611 -16.89 13.67 -13.17
N SER A 612 -16.52 14.85 -12.66
CA SER A 612 -17.20 16.11 -12.99
C SER A 612 -16.30 17.32 -12.71
N PRO A 613 -16.38 18.38 -13.53
CA PRO A 613 -15.74 19.66 -13.22
C PRO A 613 -16.53 20.45 -12.15
N ALA A 614 -17.75 20.02 -11.81
CA ALA A 614 -18.61 20.70 -10.87
C ALA A 614 -18.26 20.39 -9.42
N TYR A 615 -18.58 21.33 -8.52
CA TYR A 615 -18.40 21.19 -7.09
C TYR A 615 -19.50 20.32 -6.44
N GLY A 616 -19.16 19.56 -5.40
CA GLY A 616 -20.12 18.87 -4.54
C GLY A 616 -20.13 17.34 -4.63
N LEU A 617 -19.10 16.75 -5.23
CA LEU A 617 -18.92 15.30 -5.26
C LEU A 617 -17.90 14.82 -4.22
#